data_308928b5deee11cf16ee808b38df50bc
#
_entry.id   308928b5deee11cf16ee808b38df50bc
#
_cell.length_a   1.000
_cell.length_b   1.000
_cell.length_c   1.000
_cell.angle_alpha   90.00
_cell.angle_beta   90.00
_cell.angle_gamma   90.00
#
_symmetry.space_group_name_H-M   'P 1'
#
loop_
_entity.id
_entity.type
_entity.pdbx_description
1 polymer ?
#
loop_
_entity_poly.entity_id
_entity_poly.type
_entity_poly.pdbx_seq_one_letter_code
_entity_poly.pdbx_strand_id
1 'polypeptide(L)'
;MLLVYFFKSMLETLITSRTRLRVLIKFFINAANNAHMRGLADEMHESTNAIRKELNNLSEAGYLEKETIQNRISYKANSKHPLFPTLQKIIHQHIGLDSLVSIVLERMGNVKKIVVIGDYANGNDSGIIDVVLVGEDLNSDYILKLASKIEHEIKRKVNFTILPSFTASGLILFENN
;
A
#
# COMPACT_ATOMS: atom_id res chain seq x y z
N MET A 1 6.69 7.33 18.10
CA MET A 1 6.42 8.60 17.40
C MET A 1 7.57 9.04 16.50
N LEU A 2 8.82 8.91 16.90
CA LEU A 2 10.01 9.26 16.08
C LEU A 2 10.23 8.32 14.88
N LEU A 3 9.91 7.06 15.01
CA LEU A 3 10.30 6.00 14.04
C LEU A 3 9.62 6.16 12.67
N VAL A 4 8.32 6.42 12.62
CA VAL A 4 7.58 6.56 11.33
C VAL A 4 7.96 7.84 10.60
N TYR A 5 8.20 8.93 11.33
CA TYR A 5 8.70 10.18 10.75
C TYR A 5 10.10 10.02 10.18
N PHE A 6 10.93 9.26 10.87
CA PHE A 6 12.29 8.95 10.46
C PHE A 6 12.31 8.09 9.20
N PHE A 7 11.43 7.07 9.12
CA PHE A 7 11.32 6.20 7.93
C PHE A 7 10.79 6.92 6.69
N LYS A 8 9.78 7.81 6.84
CA LYS A 8 9.26 8.58 5.71
C LYS A 8 10.33 9.49 5.11
N SER A 9 11.05 10.23 5.95
CA SER A 9 12.16 11.08 5.52
C SER A 9 13.33 10.27 4.94
N MET A 10 13.66 9.12 5.53
CA MET A 10 14.75 8.26 5.03
C MET A 10 14.52 7.72 3.63
N LEU A 11 13.33 7.19 3.36
CA LEU A 11 13.07 6.59 2.06
C LEU A 11 13.06 7.65 0.94
N GLU A 12 12.49 8.83 1.20
CA GLU A 12 12.51 9.96 0.27
C GLU A 12 13.93 10.50 0.03
N THR A 13 14.82 10.35 1.00
CA THR A 13 16.24 10.72 0.87
C THR A 13 17.01 9.69 0.03
N LEU A 14 16.70 8.41 0.17
CA LEU A 14 17.30 7.32 -0.63
C LEU A 14 16.75 7.27 -2.05
N ILE A 15 15.43 7.47 -2.19
CA ILE A 15 14.75 7.46 -3.49
C ILE A 15 14.40 8.91 -3.83
N THR A 16 15.34 9.60 -4.45
CA THR A 16 15.21 11.02 -4.80
C THR A 16 14.21 11.29 -5.92
N SER A 17 13.91 10.29 -6.77
CA SER A 17 12.88 10.38 -7.81
C SER A 17 11.49 10.13 -7.21
N ARG A 18 10.66 11.18 -7.13
CA ARG A 18 9.26 11.07 -6.69
C ARG A 18 8.45 10.11 -7.57
N THR A 19 8.70 10.16 -8.88
CA THR A 19 8.06 9.24 -9.85
C THR A 19 8.42 7.80 -9.54
N ARG A 20 9.71 7.50 -9.28
CA ARG A 20 10.16 6.15 -8.89
C ARG A 20 9.48 5.67 -7.61
N LEU A 21 9.43 6.50 -6.58
CA LEU A 21 8.79 6.13 -5.31
C LEU A 21 7.31 5.78 -5.52
N ARG A 22 6.58 6.60 -6.30
CA ARG A 22 5.16 6.33 -6.61
C ARG A 22 4.97 5.04 -7.41
N VAL A 23 5.83 4.78 -8.39
CA VAL A 23 5.82 3.51 -9.16
C VAL A 23 6.11 2.32 -8.24
N LEU A 24 7.06 2.44 -7.30
CA LEU A 24 7.32 1.38 -6.32
C LEU A 24 6.12 1.16 -5.39
N ILE A 25 5.49 2.22 -4.88
CA ILE A 25 4.26 2.10 -4.09
C ILE A 25 3.19 1.36 -4.90
N LYS A 26 2.94 1.78 -6.15
CA LYS A 26 1.93 1.16 -7.03
C LYS A 26 2.03 -0.36 -7.09
N PHE A 27 3.22 -0.87 -7.31
CA PHE A 27 3.41 -2.30 -7.56
C PHE A 27 3.77 -3.11 -6.31
N PHE A 28 4.42 -2.51 -5.30
CA PHE A 28 4.91 -3.26 -4.15
C PHE A 28 4.02 -3.16 -2.91
N ILE A 29 3.07 -2.23 -2.85
CA ILE A 29 2.09 -2.22 -1.76
C ILE A 29 1.19 -3.46 -1.82
N ASN A 30 0.82 -3.87 -3.03
CA ASN A 30 -0.01 -5.04 -3.29
C ASN A 30 0.47 -5.72 -4.58
N ALA A 31 0.96 -6.95 -4.46
CA ALA A 31 1.48 -7.72 -5.59
C ALA A 31 0.44 -8.02 -6.70
N ALA A 32 -0.85 -7.92 -6.39
CA ALA A 32 -1.93 -8.09 -7.35
C ALA A 32 -2.09 -6.88 -8.31
N ASN A 33 -1.47 -5.75 -7.98
CA ASN A 33 -1.58 -4.56 -8.81
C ASN A 33 -0.87 -4.72 -10.14
N ASN A 34 -1.55 -4.31 -11.19
CA ASN A 34 -1.00 -4.18 -12.52
C ASN A 34 -1.38 -2.84 -13.13
N ALA A 35 -0.62 -2.37 -14.10
CA ALA A 35 -0.91 -1.12 -14.76
C ALA A 35 -0.25 -1.04 -16.14
N HIS A 36 -0.82 -0.20 -17.01
CA HIS A 36 -0.25 0.18 -18.29
C HIS A 36 0.43 1.55 -18.17
N MET A 37 1.49 1.77 -18.94
CA MET A 37 2.29 3.01 -18.90
C MET A 37 1.44 4.29 -18.99
N ARG A 38 0.49 4.35 -19.94
CA ARG A 38 -0.37 5.54 -20.11
C ARG A 38 -1.29 5.75 -18.91
N GLY A 39 -1.93 4.67 -18.42
CA GLY A 39 -2.77 4.74 -17.24
C GLY A 39 -2.01 5.23 -16.00
N LEU A 40 -0.76 4.80 -15.81
CA LEU A 40 0.09 5.30 -14.73
C LEU A 40 0.44 6.79 -14.90
N ALA A 41 0.72 7.23 -16.12
CA ALA A 41 1.02 8.63 -16.39
C ALA A 41 -0.16 9.52 -16.03
N ASP A 42 -1.38 9.11 -16.41
CA ASP A 42 -2.62 9.82 -16.09
C ASP A 42 -2.91 9.79 -14.58
N GLU A 43 -2.83 8.62 -13.94
CA GLU A 43 -3.04 8.44 -12.49
C GLU A 43 -2.07 9.27 -11.65
N MET A 44 -0.82 9.33 -12.07
CA MET A 44 0.24 10.03 -11.35
C MET A 44 0.42 11.49 -11.75
N HIS A 45 -0.33 11.97 -12.75
CA HIS A 45 -0.14 13.31 -13.33
C HIS A 45 1.32 13.57 -13.74
N GLU A 46 1.93 12.57 -14.37
CA GLU A 46 3.33 12.58 -14.82
C GLU A 46 3.41 12.44 -16.34
N SER A 47 4.52 12.85 -16.92
CA SER A 47 4.76 12.62 -18.35
C SER A 47 4.95 11.12 -18.64
N THR A 48 4.45 10.67 -19.80
CA THR A 48 4.67 9.29 -20.25
C THR A 48 6.15 8.92 -20.36
N ASN A 49 7.04 9.90 -20.63
CA ASN A 49 8.48 9.68 -20.69
C ASN A 49 9.08 9.42 -19.30
N ALA A 50 8.63 10.15 -18.27
CA ALA A 50 9.07 9.93 -16.89
C ALA A 50 8.66 8.53 -16.43
N ILE A 51 7.40 8.16 -16.64
CA ILE A 51 6.89 6.82 -16.30
C ILE A 51 7.63 5.73 -17.09
N ARG A 52 7.82 5.91 -18.41
CA ARG A 52 8.55 4.95 -19.25
C ARG A 52 9.95 4.68 -18.73
N LYS A 53 10.67 5.72 -18.35
CA LYS A 53 12.02 5.61 -17.79
C LYS A 53 12.04 4.73 -16.54
N GLU A 54 11.14 4.97 -15.60
CA GLU A 54 11.10 4.21 -14.35
C GLU A 54 10.64 2.76 -14.60
N LEU A 55 9.63 2.53 -15.44
CA LEU A 55 9.18 1.19 -15.80
C LEU A 55 10.27 0.37 -16.49
N ASN A 56 11.03 0.99 -17.40
CA ASN A 56 12.14 0.31 -18.07
C ASN A 56 13.25 -0.04 -17.09
N ASN A 57 13.71 0.91 -16.27
CA ASN A 57 14.75 0.67 -15.27
C ASN A 57 14.39 -0.47 -14.32
N LEU A 58 13.15 -0.46 -13.81
CA LEU A 58 12.69 -1.49 -12.88
C LEU A 58 12.49 -2.85 -13.55
N SER A 59 12.05 -2.87 -14.82
CA SER A 59 11.89 -4.11 -15.58
C SER A 59 13.25 -4.71 -16.00
N GLU A 60 14.21 -3.90 -16.41
CA GLU A 60 15.57 -4.35 -16.75
C GLU A 60 16.29 -4.94 -15.53
N ALA A 61 16.05 -4.37 -14.34
CA ALA A 61 16.55 -4.90 -13.09
C ALA A 61 15.76 -6.11 -12.56
N GLY A 62 14.70 -6.54 -13.25
CA GLY A 62 13.88 -7.69 -12.89
C GLY A 62 12.86 -7.47 -11.77
N TYR A 63 12.69 -6.24 -11.28
CA TYR A 63 11.70 -5.92 -10.25
C TYR A 63 10.26 -5.93 -10.76
N LEU A 64 10.06 -5.62 -12.04
CA LEU A 64 8.77 -5.68 -12.70
C LEU A 64 8.78 -6.72 -13.81
N GLU A 65 7.69 -7.45 -13.96
CA GLU A 65 7.38 -8.30 -15.09
C GLU A 65 6.52 -7.53 -16.10
N LYS A 66 6.74 -7.83 -17.38
CA LYS A 66 5.94 -7.30 -18.50
C LYS A 66 5.09 -8.43 -19.07
N GLU A 67 3.82 -8.15 -19.26
CA GLU A 67 2.88 -9.06 -19.92
C GLU A 67 2.16 -8.31 -21.03
N THR A 68 2.03 -8.93 -22.21
CA THR A 68 1.28 -8.34 -23.32
C THR A 68 -0.14 -8.86 -23.28
N ILE A 69 -1.11 -7.98 -23.00
CA ILE A 69 -2.53 -8.28 -22.96
C ILE A 69 -3.21 -7.41 -24.02
N GLN A 70 -3.90 -8.02 -24.98
CA GLN A 70 -4.64 -7.31 -26.04
C GLN A 70 -3.80 -6.20 -26.73
N ASN A 71 -2.59 -6.53 -27.15
CA ASN A 71 -1.63 -5.59 -27.77
C ASN A 71 -1.20 -4.41 -26.88
N ARG A 72 -1.39 -4.49 -25.56
CA ARG A 72 -0.91 -3.51 -24.59
C ARG A 72 0.04 -4.18 -23.61
N ILE A 73 1.11 -3.47 -23.25
CA ILE A 73 2.03 -3.93 -22.21
C ILE A 73 1.45 -3.56 -20.86
N SER A 74 1.22 -4.58 -20.05
CA SER A 74 0.90 -4.48 -18.63
C SER A 74 2.13 -4.78 -17.80
N TYR A 75 2.32 -4.06 -16.71
CA TYR A 75 3.40 -4.22 -15.76
C TYR A 75 2.84 -4.69 -14.42
N LYS A 76 3.55 -5.56 -13.74
CA LYS A 76 3.26 -6.02 -12.38
C LYS A 76 4.56 -6.27 -11.62
N ALA A 77 4.50 -6.32 -10.28
CA ALA A 77 5.66 -6.69 -9.49
C ALA A 77 6.08 -8.14 -9.75
N ASN A 78 7.38 -8.37 -9.86
CA ASN A 78 7.95 -9.71 -9.93
C ASN A 78 8.06 -10.28 -8.51
N SER A 79 7.06 -11.04 -8.08
CA SER A 79 7.02 -11.65 -6.75
C SER A 79 8.10 -12.74 -6.53
N LYS A 80 8.75 -13.20 -7.60
CA LYS A 80 9.85 -14.16 -7.54
C LYS A 80 11.21 -13.48 -7.40
N HIS A 81 11.28 -12.15 -7.52
CA HIS A 81 12.53 -11.42 -7.33
C HIS A 81 13.02 -11.55 -5.89
N PRO A 82 14.32 -11.85 -5.64
CA PRO A 82 14.83 -12.09 -4.28
C PRO A 82 14.57 -10.95 -3.28
N LEU A 83 14.54 -9.70 -3.77
CA LEU A 83 14.28 -8.51 -2.94
C LEU A 83 12.79 -8.15 -2.85
N PHE A 84 11.87 -8.91 -3.48
CA PHE A 84 10.44 -8.58 -3.45
C PHE A 84 9.89 -8.44 -2.03
N PRO A 85 10.08 -9.42 -1.10
CA PRO A 85 9.55 -9.31 0.25
C PRO A 85 10.13 -8.11 1.01
N THR A 86 11.41 -7.82 0.80
CA THR A 86 12.09 -6.69 1.44
C THR A 86 11.53 -5.35 0.95
N LEU A 87 11.35 -5.19 -0.35
CA LEU A 87 10.78 -3.98 -0.94
C LEU A 87 9.32 -3.78 -0.50
N GLN A 88 8.52 -4.84 -0.49
CA GLN A 88 7.15 -4.79 0.00
C GLN A 88 7.11 -4.32 1.46
N LYS A 89 7.95 -4.90 2.32
CA LYS A 89 8.05 -4.48 3.72
C LYS A 89 8.46 -3.01 3.86
N ILE A 90 9.43 -2.55 3.09
CA ILE A 90 9.87 -1.15 3.09
C ILE A 90 8.70 -0.22 2.69
N ILE A 91 7.94 -0.58 1.66
CA ILE A 91 6.78 0.21 1.22
C ILE A 91 5.68 0.21 2.29
N HIS A 92 5.37 -0.93 2.91
CA HIS A 92 4.39 -1.01 4.00
C HIS A 92 4.81 -0.15 5.19
N GLN A 93 6.08 -0.15 5.56
CA GLN A 93 6.61 0.70 6.63
C GLN A 93 6.56 2.19 6.26
N HIS A 94 6.89 2.53 5.01
CA HIS A 94 6.82 3.92 4.51
C HIS A 94 5.39 4.48 4.56
N ILE A 95 4.40 3.68 4.21
CA ILE A 95 2.98 4.03 4.28
C ILE A 95 2.48 4.05 5.74
N GLY A 96 3.06 3.22 6.61
CA GLY A 96 2.66 3.07 8.01
C GLY A 96 1.65 1.95 8.24
N LEU A 97 1.54 0.99 7.31
CA LEU A 97 0.57 -0.11 7.41
C LEU A 97 0.89 -1.05 8.59
N ASP A 98 2.17 -1.29 8.87
CA ASP A 98 2.59 -2.13 10.01
C ASP A 98 2.19 -1.50 11.35
N SER A 99 2.36 -0.18 11.49
CA SER A 99 1.91 0.56 12.69
C SER A 99 0.39 0.50 12.85
N LEU A 100 -0.35 0.67 11.74
CA LEU A 100 -1.81 0.56 11.73
C LEU A 100 -2.26 -0.81 12.26
N VAL A 101 -1.71 -1.90 11.73
CA VAL A 101 -2.03 -3.27 12.16
C VAL A 101 -1.76 -3.44 13.65
N SER A 102 -0.57 -3.04 14.12
CA SER A 102 -0.18 -3.19 15.54
C SER A 102 -1.14 -2.47 16.47
N ILE A 103 -1.51 -1.23 16.16
CA ILE A 103 -2.41 -0.42 16.97
C ILE A 103 -3.83 -1.01 16.97
N VAL A 104 -4.31 -1.50 15.82
CA VAL A 104 -5.63 -2.13 15.70
C VAL A 104 -5.69 -3.39 16.57
N LEU A 105 -4.71 -4.29 16.44
CA LEU A 105 -4.68 -5.55 17.19
C LEU A 105 -4.58 -5.33 18.71
N GLU A 106 -3.87 -4.28 19.12
CA GLU A 106 -3.73 -3.93 20.54
C GLU A 106 -5.02 -3.41 21.19
N ARG A 107 -5.90 -2.75 20.41
CA ARG A 107 -6.99 -1.92 20.96
C ARG A 107 -8.40 -2.34 20.58
N MET A 108 -8.58 -3.10 19.51
CA MET A 108 -9.93 -3.36 18.96
C MET A 108 -10.58 -4.65 19.44
N GLY A 109 -9.89 -5.48 20.21
CA GLY A 109 -10.45 -6.76 20.69
C GLY A 109 -10.16 -7.91 19.71
N ASN A 110 -11.15 -8.80 19.50
CA ASN A 110 -10.95 -10.02 18.71
C ASN A 110 -11.04 -9.76 17.20
N VAL A 111 -10.00 -9.15 16.66
CA VAL A 111 -9.89 -8.90 15.22
C VAL A 111 -9.50 -10.20 14.51
N LYS A 112 -10.31 -10.63 13.55
CA LYS A 112 -10.04 -11.80 12.69
C LYS A 112 -9.33 -11.41 11.41
N LYS A 113 -9.66 -10.22 10.85
CA LYS A 113 -9.07 -9.79 9.57
C LYS A 113 -8.99 -8.27 9.49
N ILE A 114 -7.89 -7.77 8.89
CA ILE A 114 -7.67 -6.36 8.57
C ILE A 114 -7.40 -6.27 7.07
N VAL A 115 -8.24 -5.54 6.35
CA VAL A 115 -8.12 -5.39 4.90
C VAL A 115 -8.11 -3.92 4.53
N VAL A 116 -7.10 -3.48 3.79
CA VAL A 116 -7.10 -2.17 3.13
C VAL A 116 -7.83 -2.29 1.80
N ILE A 117 -8.71 -1.36 1.53
CA ILE A 117 -9.49 -1.28 0.29
C ILE A 117 -9.24 0.06 -0.42
N GLY A 118 -9.84 0.25 -1.59
CA GLY A 118 -9.79 1.52 -2.32
C GLY A 118 -8.40 1.87 -2.84
N ASP A 119 -8.06 3.15 -2.76
CA ASP A 119 -6.86 3.72 -3.39
C ASP A 119 -5.57 3.06 -2.97
N TYR A 120 -5.37 2.88 -1.67
CA TYR A 120 -4.14 2.27 -1.15
C TYR A 120 -4.00 0.79 -1.54
N ALA A 121 -5.08 0.03 -1.56
CA ALA A 121 -5.05 -1.36 -2.06
C ALA A 121 -4.64 -1.41 -3.54
N ASN A 122 -4.99 -0.37 -4.31
CA ASN A 122 -4.66 -0.20 -5.71
C ASN A 122 -3.29 0.50 -5.94
N GLY A 123 -2.58 0.86 -4.87
CA GLY A 123 -1.25 1.47 -4.93
C GLY A 123 -1.25 2.97 -5.25
N ASN A 124 -2.35 3.67 -4.95
CA ASN A 124 -2.45 5.12 -5.04
C ASN A 124 -2.38 5.74 -3.64
N ASP A 125 -1.33 6.52 -3.36
CA ASP A 125 -1.16 7.24 -2.08
C ASP A 125 -2.02 8.51 -2.08
N SER A 126 -3.34 8.35 -1.95
CA SER A 126 -4.33 9.44 -1.95
C SER A 126 -4.35 10.25 -0.64
N GLY A 127 -3.71 9.76 0.40
CA GLY A 127 -3.72 10.36 1.73
C GLY A 127 -4.86 9.88 2.63
N ILE A 128 -5.77 9.02 2.14
CA ILE A 128 -6.88 8.42 2.91
C ILE A 128 -6.84 6.91 2.77
N ILE A 129 -6.61 6.21 3.89
CA ILE A 129 -6.56 4.75 3.93
C ILE A 129 -7.92 4.23 4.39
N ASP A 130 -8.61 3.49 3.53
CA ASP A 130 -9.87 2.83 3.87
C ASP A 130 -9.60 1.41 4.36
N VAL A 131 -10.03 1.10 5.57
CA VAL A 131 -9.75 -0.16 6.27
C VAL A 131 -11.03 -0.85 6.69
N VAL A 132 -11.15 -2.11 6.31
CA VAL A 132 -12.21 -3.01 6.80
C VAL A 132 -11.64 -3.86 7.93
N LEU A 133 -12.30 -3.81 9.07
CA LEU A 133 -12.05 -4.67 10.23
C LEU A 133 -13.11 -5.75 10.29
N VAL A 134 -12.68 -6.99 10.29
CA VAL A 134 -13.57 -8.15 10.50
C VAL A 134 -13.24 -8.78 11.84
N GLY A 135 -14.25 -9.02 12.64
CA GLY A 135 -14.09 -9.66 13.95
C GLY A 135 -15.39 -9.70 14.73
N GLU A 136 -15.32 -10.31 15.90
CA GLU A 136 -16.42 -10.42 16.85
C GLU A 136 -16.14 -9.54 18.06
N ASP A 137 -17.18 -8.90 18.61
CA ASP A 137 -17.11 -8.06 19.81
C ASP A 137 -16.02 -6.96 19.71
N LEU A 138 -15.86 -6.37 18.52
CA LEU A 138 -14.93 -5.27 18.33
C LEU A 138 -15.38 -4.01 19.09
N ASN A 139 -14.42 -3.30 19.66
CA ASN A 139 -14.66 -2.07 20.42
C ASN A 139 -15.01 -0.89 19.47
N SER A 140 -16.25 -0.90 18.96
CA SER A 140 -16.72 0.11 17.98
C SER A 140 -16.76 1.53 18.57
N ASP A 141 -16.98 1.68 19.87
CA ASP A 141 -17.00 2.99 20.52
C ASP A 141 -15.61 3.65 20.58
N TYR A 142 -14.58 2.84 20.45
CA TYR A 142 -13.20 3.30 20.45
C TYR A 142 -12.69 3.70 19.07
N ILE A 143 -13.44 3.42 18.00
CA ILE A 143 -12.96 3.52 16.61
C ILE A 143 -12.49 4.92 16.23
N LEU A 144 -13.18 5.98 16.68
CA LEU A 144 -12.80 7.37 16.40
C LEU A 144 -11.49 7.76 17.09
N LYS A 145 -11.29 7.28 18.32
CA LYS A 145 -10.05 7.50 19.07
C LYS A 145 -8.89 6.73 18.43
N LEU A 146 -9.18 5.53 17.96
CA LEU A 146 -8.22 4.68 17.24
C LEU A 146 -7.77 5.37 15.93
N ALA A 147 -8.72 5.83 15.11
CA ALA A 147 -8.44 6.55 13.88
C ALA A 147 -7.54 7.76 14.15
N SER A 148 -7.91 8.63 15.08
CA SER A 148 -7.10 9.80 15.46
C SER A 148 -5.68 9.44 15.90
N LYS A 149 -5.52 8.36 16.68
CA LYS A 149 -4.20 7.91 17.13
C LYS A 149 -3.34 7.46 15.96
N ILE A 150 -3.90 6.65 15.07
CA ILE A 150 -3.20 6.14 13.88
C ILE A 150 -2.87 7.29 12.92
N GLU A 151 -3.84 8.17 12.63
CA GLU A 151 -3.64 9.32 11.75
C GLU A 151 -2.51 10.23 12.23
N HIS A 152 -2.41 10.44 13.55
CA HIS A 152 -1.33 11.21 14.14
C HIS A 152 0.03 10.54 13.93
N GLU A 153 0.10 9.20 13.97
CA GLU A 153 1.34 8.44 13.81
C GLU A 153 1.78 8.36 12.36
N ILE A 154 0.88 7.96 11.45
CA ILE A 154 1.23 7.70 10.04
C ILE A 154 1.09 8.92 9.12
N LYS A 155 0.47 10.02 9.60
CA LYS A 155 0.21 11.27 8.85
C LYS A 155 -0.64 11.07 7.60
N ARG A 156 -1.58 10.13 7.67
CA ARG A 156 -2.62 9.87 6.66
C ARG A 156 -3.94 9.72 7.37
N LYS A 157 -5.04 10.10 6.72
CA LYS A 157 -6.38 9.84 7.23
C LYS A 157 -6.70 8.35 7.17
N VAL A 158 -7.48 7.86 8.12
CA VAL A 158 -7.89 6.46 8.17
C VAL A 158 -9.38 6.37 8.43
N ASN A 159 -10.08 5.73 7.51
CA ASN A 159 -11.49 5.40 7.67
C ASN A 159 -11.61 3.93 8.02
N PHE A 160 -12.33 3.62 9.10
CA PHE A 160 -12.61 2.26 9.50
C PHE A 160 -14.05 1.88 9.22
N THR A 161 -14.25 0.70 8.66
CA THR A 161 -15.55 0.04 8.53
C THR A 161 -15.49 -1.31 9.24
N ILE A 162 -16.39 -1.56 10.19
CA ILE A 162 -16.49 -2.85 10.87
C ILE A 162 -17.54 -3.68 10.17
N LEU A 163 -17.18 -4.89 9.75
CA LEU A 163 -18.06 -5.84 9.12
C LEU A 163 -17.95 -7.22 9.77
N PRO A 164 -19.05 -8.00 9.81
CA PRO A 164 -18.99 -9.37 10.32
C PRO A 164 -18.20 -10.32 9.42
N SER A 165 -18.15 -10.02 8.11
CA SER A 165 -17.38 -10.75 7.10
C SER A 165 -17.01 -9.83 5.95
N PHE A 166 -15.94 -10.18 5.21
CA PHE A 166 -15.51 -9.44 4.03
C PHE A 166 -14.88 -10.39 3.03
N THR A 167 -15.46 -10.46 1.83
CA THR A 167 -15.05 -11.37 0.75
C THR A 167 -14.61 -10.65 -0.53
N ALA A 168 -14.79 -9.31 -0.59
CA ALA A 168 -14.36 -8.53 -1.74
C ALA A 168 -12.82 -8.39 -1.80
N SER A 169 -12.32 -7.94 -2.94
CA SER A 169 -10.88 -7.72 -3.16
C SER A 169 -10.34 -6.60 -2.29
N GLY A 170 -9.10 -6.77 -1.83
CA GLY A 170 -8.39 -5.78 -1.03
C GLY A 170 -6.99 -6.28 -0.68
N LEU A 171 -6.21 -5.43 -0.03
CA LEU A 171 -4.91 -5.79 0.52
C LEU A 171 -5.10 -6.33 1.94
N ILE A 172 -4.96 -7.63 2.12
CA ILE A 172 -5.02 -8.26 3.44
C ILE A 172 -3.73 -7.93 4.19
N LEU A 173 -3.85 -7.23 5.31
CA LEU A 173 -2.72 -6.92 6.18
C LEU A 173 -2.59 -7.91 7.33
N PHE A 174 -3.72 -8.45 7.78
CA PHE A 174 -3.78 -9.43 8.86
C PHE A 174 -4.97 -10.36 8.65
N GLU A 175 -4.77 -11.64 8.90
CA GLU A 175 -5.82 -12.66 8.93
C GLU A 175 -5.44 -13.72 9.95
N ASN A 176 -6.34 -13.93 10.91
CA ASN A 176 -6.22 -14.98 11.91
C ASN A 176 -7.13 -16.14 11.51
N ASN A 177 -6.55 -17.31 11.25
CA ASN A 177 -7.26 -18.54 10.90
C ASN A 177 -7.86 -19.23 12.13
#